data_d7e89c72811cd802c0325ba57d4349bf
#
_entry.id   d7e89c72811cd802c0325ba57d4349bf
#
_cell.length_a   1.000
_cell.length_b   1.000
_cell.length_c   1.000
_cell.angle_alpha   90.00
_cell.angle_beta   90.00
_cell.angle_gamma   90.00
#
_symmetry.space_group_name_H-M   'P 1'
#
loop_
_entity.id
_entity.type
_entity.pdbx_description
1 polymer ?
#
loop_
_entity_poly.entity_id
_entity_poly.type
_entity_poly.pdbx_seq_one_letter_code
_entity_poly.pdbx_strand_id
1 'polypeptide(L)'
;MKIKNILFKTSSVLWILWGLVHILAGVFTMTFVLSGDYSGAIAGIADAVDPSLVQMDYPAAAGAVIGQHGFNLFWIGIITFICAFFIWRGNKNAIFLAAITGGLADLGYFLFLDLGGFVNFVPGTIMTVISSAAIITSFYAHFHGNKKKKKA
;
A
#
# COMPACT_ATOMS: atom_id res chain seq x y z
N MET A 1 -3.73 -7.96 -28.07
CA MET A 1 -2.43 -8.15 -27.44
C MET A 1 -1.84 -6.85 -26.86
N LYS A 2 -1.77 -5.73 -27.59
CA LYS A 2 -1.19 -4.46 -27.09
C LYS A 2 -1.84 -3.92 -25.79
N ILE A 3 -3.18 -3.83 -25.72
CA ILE A 3 -3.90 -3.26 -24.55
C ILE A 3 -3.61 -4.06 -23.27
N LYS A 4 -3.63 -5.39 -23.35
CA LYS A 4 -3.31 -6.27 -22.20
C LYS A 4 -1.93 -5.97 -21.61
N ASN A 5 -0.93 -5.83 -22.48
CA ASN A 5 0.44 -5.52 -22.05
C ASN A 5 0.54 -4.12 -21.42
N ILE A 6 -0.19 -3.14 -21.96
CA ILE A 6 -0.23 -1.78 -21.38
C ILE A 6 -0.81 -1.85 -19.97
N LEU A 7 -1.94 -2.53 -19.78
CA LEU A 7 -2.59 -2.63 -18.47
C LEU A 7 -1.71 -3.32 -17.42
N PHE A 8 -0.98 -4.39 -17.76
CA PHE A 8 -0.04 -4.99 -16.83
C PHE A 8 1.11 -4.06 -16.47
N LYS A 9 1.64 -3.31 -17.45
CA LYS A 9 2.68 -2.31 -17.20
C LYS A 9 2.17 -1.17 -16.31
N THR A 10 0.96 -0.67 -16.58
CA THR A 10 0.32 0.36 -15.74
C THR A 10 0.16 -0.14 -14.30
N SER A 11 -0.44 -1.32 -14.12
CA SER A 11 -0.58 -1.92 -12.79
C SER A 11 0.77 -2.11 -12.09
N SER A 12 1.79 -2.57 -12.81
CA SER A 12 3.13 -2.74 -12.27
C SER A 12 3.72 -1.41 -11.77
N VAL A 13 3.62 -0.34 -12.56
CA VAL A 13 4.10 0.99 -12.15
C VAL A 13 3.37 1.48 -10.90
N LEU A 14 2.05 1.31 -10.85
CA LEU A 14 1.25 1.68 -9.67
C LEU A 14 1.68 0.91 -8.43
N TRP A 15 1.93 -0.41 -8.54
CA TRP A 15 2.44 -1.22 -7.43
C TRP A 15 3.88 -0.89 -7.03
N ILE A 16 4.74 -0.46 -7.97
CA ILE A 16 6.08 0.05 -7.65
C ILE A 16 5.97 1.31 -6.79
N LEU A 17 5.14 2.28 -7.21
CA LEU A 17 4.94 3.53 -6.46
C LEU A 17 4.37 3.23 -5.06
N TRP A 18 3.31 2.43 -4.98
CA TRP A 18 2.69 2.04 -3.74
C TRP A 18 3.68 1.32 -2.80
N GLY A 19 4.41 0.34 -3.31
CA GLY A 19 5.40 -0.42 -2.54
C GLY A 19 6.52 0.45 -2.00
N LEU A 20 7.06 1.36 -2.81
CA LEU A 20 8.12 2.29 -2.37
C LEU A 20 7.65 3.22 -1.25
N VAL A 21 6.44 3.78 -1.38
CA VAL A 21 5.87 4.65 -0.33
C VAL A 21 5.73 3.87 0.98
N HIS A 22 5.24 2.63 0.94
CA HIS A 22 5.07 1.82 2.14
C HIS A 22 6.40 1.35 2.76
N ILE A 23 7.42 1.05 1.94
CA ILE A 23 8.77 0.80 2.43
C ILE A 23 9.30 2.02 3.20
N LEU A 24 9.18 3.21 2.61
CA LEU A 24 9.65 4.46 3.23
C LEU A 24 8.85 4.77 4.50
N ALA A 25 7.53 4.69 4.46
CA ALA A 25 6.67 4.90 5.63
C ALA A 25 7.04 3.94 6.77
N GLY A 26 7.27 2.66 6.47
CA GLY A 26 7.70 1.68 7.46
C GLY A 26 9.05 2.00 8.07
N VAL A 27 10.03 2.39 7.25
CA VAL A 27 11.37 2.78 7.73
C VAL A 27 11.28 4.01 8.63
N PHE A 28 10.56 5.06 8.21
CA PHE A 28 10.40 6.27 9.01
C PHE A 28 9.69 6.00 10.33
N THR A 29 8.59 5.25 10.31
CA THR A 29 7.87 4.86 11.53
C THR A 29 8.77 4.14 12.52
N MET A 30 9.53 3.13 12.07
CA MET A 30 10.47 2.41 12.93
C MET A 30 11.56 3.34 13.46
N THR A 31 12.09 4.25 12.66
CA THR A 31 13.11 5.22 13.06
C THR A 31 12.59 6.16 14.16
N PHE A 32 11.38 6.71 14.01
CA PHE A 32 10.74 7.55 15.02
C PHE A 32 10.49 6.78 16.32
N VAL A 33 10.01 5.54 16.23
CA VAL A 33 9.80 4.71 17.44
C VAL A 33 11.12 4.45 18.16
N LEU A 34 12.21 4.14 17.44
CA LEU A 34 13.53 3.91 18.03
C LEU A 34 14.13 5.16 18.68
N SER A 35 13.77 6.35 18.21
CA SER A 35 14.17 7.62 18.83
C SER A 35 13.29 8.05 20.01
N GLY A 36 12.20 7.31 20.27
CA GLY A 36 11.22 7.64 21.32
C GLY A 36 10.17 8.69 20.89
N ASP A 37 10.18 9.12 19.65
CA ASP A 37 9.17 10.04 19.09
C ASP A 37 7.95 9.27 18.56
N TYR A 38 7.12 8.82 19.47
CA TYR A 38 5.92 8.05 19.13
C TYR A 38 4.85 8.91 18.43
N SER A 39 4.75 10.17 18.80
CA SER A 39 3.84 11.14 18.14
C SER A 39 4.23 11.35 16.68
N GLY A 40 5.52 11.55 16.40
CA GLY A 40 6.05 11.64 15.04
C GLY A 40 5.84 10.37 14.25
N ALA A 41 5.97 9.19 14.88
CA ALA A 41 5.70 7.91 14.24
C ALA A 41 4.22 7.77 13.81
N ILE A 42 3.27 8.17 14.66
CA ILE A 42 1.83 8.13 14.32
C ILE A 42 1.53 9.14 13.22
N ALA A 43 2.02 10.37 13.34
CA ALA A 43 1.81 11.40 12.32
C ALA A 43 2.33 10.96 10.94
N GLY A 44 3.49 10.27 10.90
CA GLY A 44 4.06 9.76 9.66
C GLY A 44 3.26 8.62 9.01
N ILE A 45 2.54 7.82 9.81
CA ILE A 45 1.67 6.75 9.30
C ILE A 45 0.34 7.31 8.79
N ALA A 46 -0.29 8.12 9.62
CA ALA A 46 -1.67 8.56 9.40
C ALA A 46 -1.74 9.81 8.54
N ASP A 47 -0.61 10.50 8.28
CA ASP A 47 -0.65 11.84 7.70
C ASP A 47 -1.64 12.74 8.45
N ALA A 48 -1.50 12.78 9.76
CA ALA A 48 -2.48 13.31 10.68
C ALA A 48 -3.09 14.63 10.17
N VAL A 49 -4.40 14.66 10.10
CA VAL A 49 -5.15 15.88 9.68
C VAL A 49 -4.82 17.04 10.60
N ASP A 50 -4.68 16.76 11.88
CA ASP A 50 -4.25 17.73 12.88
C ASP A 50 -3.18 17.09 13.78
N PRO A 51 -1.92 17.56 13.74
CA PRO A 51 -0.86 17.05 14.59
C PRO A 51 -1.19 17.12 16.09
N SER A 52 -2.03 18.04 16.53
CA SER A 52 -2.42 18.16 17.96
C SER A 52 -3.21 16.95 18.44
N LEU A 53 -3.89 16.24 17.54
CA LEU A 53 -4.64 15.01 17.87
C LEU A 53 -3.75 13.83 18.22
N VAL A 54 -2.48 13.88 17.83
CA VAL A 54 -1.50 12.79 18.06
C VAL A 54 -0.38 13.21 19.01
N GLN A 55 -0.32 14.48 19.43
CA GLN A 55 0.65 14.97 20.42
C GLN A 55 0.18 14.62 21.82
N MET A 56 0.66 13.48 22.32
CA MET A 56 0.43 13.04 23.70
C MET A 56 1.58 12.16 24.17
N ASP A 57 1.67 11.97 25.47
CA ASP A 57 2.63 11.02 26.04
C ASP A 57 2.14 9.58 25.84
N TYR A 58 2.79 8.87 24.95
CA TYR A 58 2.49 7.47 24.69
C TYR A 58 3.33 6.55 25.59
N PRO A 59 2.72 5.54 26.22
CA PRO A 59 3.50 4.56 26.97
C PRO A 59 4.36 3.71 26.02
N ALA A 60 5.47 3.18 26.51
CA ALA A 60 6.40 2.37 25.73
C ALA A 60 5.74 1.18 25.00
N ALA A 61 4.69 0.59 25.59
CA ALA A 61 3.93 -0.47 24.95
C ALA A 61 3.18 0.01 23.69
N ALA A 62 2.64 1.23 23.69
CA ALA A 62 2.04 1.82 22.50
C ALA A 62 3.09 2.07 21.42
N GLY A 63 4.26 2.58 21.80
CA GLY A 63 5.41 2.71 20.90
C GLY A 63 5.81 1.38 20.24
N ALA A 64 5.82 0.30 21.00
CA ALA A 64 6.12 -1.04 20.48
C ALA A 64 5.08 -1.50 19.43
N VAL A 65 3.78 -1.24 19.66
CA VAL A 65 2.71 -1.55 18.68
C VAL A 65 2.85 -0.71 17.42
N ILE A 66 3.17 0.58 17.55
CA ILE A 66 3.42 1.47 16.41
C ILE A 66 4.64 0.98 15.62
N GLY A 67 5.72 0.59 16.29
CA GLY A 67 6.91 0.03 15.66
C GLY A 67 6.63 -1.28 14.90
N GLN A 68 5.81 -2.15 15.48
CA GLN A 68 5.34 -3.37 14.80
C GLN A 68 4.49 -3.04 13.56
N HIS A 69 3.66 -2.00 13.62
CA HIS A 69 2.93 -1.54 12.45
C HIS A 69 3.88 -1.01 11.36
N GLY A 70 4.88 -0.21 11.73
CA GLY A 70 5.93 0.25 10.80
C GLY A 70 6.66 -0.91 10.13
N PHE A 71 7.01 -1.96 10.88
CA PHE A 71 7.59 -3.17 10.31
C PHE A 71 6.64 -3.86 9.33
N ASN A 72 5.34 -3.90 9.62
CA ASN A 72 4.34 -4.45 8.70
C ASN A 72 4.26 -3.65 7.39
N LEU A 73 4.25 -2.34 7.43
CA LEU A 73 4.29 -1.49 6.23
C LEU A 73 5.53 -1.79 5.39
N PHE A 74 6.69 -1.92 6.04
CA PHE A 74 7.96 -2.20 5.38
C PHE A 74 7.94 -3.51 4.58
N TRP A 75 7.61 -4.65 5.20
CA TRP A 75 7.63 -5.94 4.49
C TRP A 75 6.51 -6.10 3.47
N ILE A 76 5.30 -5.53 3.73
CA ILE A 76 4.20 -5.50 2.76
C ILE A 76 4.62 -4.69 1.53
N GLY A 77 5.28 -3.55 1.74
CA GLY A 77 5.84 -2.74 0.66
C GLY A 77 6.87 -3.50 -0.18
N ILE A 78 7.77 -4.25 0.46
CA ILE A 78 8.75 -5.10 -0.26
C ILE A 78 8.05 -6.17 -1.11
N ILE A 79 7.08 -6.88 -0.56
CA ILE A 79 6.38 -7.95 -1.29
C ILE A 79 5.66 -7.36 -2.52
N THR A 80 4.92 -6.27 -2.36
CA THR A 80 4.19 -5.65 -3.48
C THR A 80 5.13 -5.07 -4.53
N PHE A 81 6.25 -4.48 -4.10
CA PHE A 81 7.30 -4.01 -4.99
C PHE A 81 7.91 -5.15 -5.82
N ILE A 82 8.23 -6.28 -5.19
CA ILE A 82 8.73 -7.47 -5.90
C ILE A 82 7.66 -8.01 -6.86
N CYS A 83 6.41 -8.12 -6.40
CA CYS A 83 5.30 -8.59 -7.24
C CYS A 83 5.13 -7.73 -8.50
N ALA A 84 5.39 -6.43 -8.44
CA ALA A 84 5.26 -5.54 -9.58
C ALA A 84 6.12 -5.97 -10.79
N PHE A 85 7.34 -6.46 -10.57
CA PHE A 85 8.20 -6.97 -11.65
C PHE A 85 7.62 -8.21 -12.34
N PHE A 86 6.93 -9.07 -11.58
CA PHE A 86 6.26 -10.25 -12.13
C PHE A 86 4.93 -9.89 -12.79
N ILE A 87 4.19 -8.89 -12.25
CA ILE A 87 2.96 -8.35 -12.86
C ILE A 87 3.26 -7.75 -14.23
N TRP A 88 4.40 -7.06 -14.39
CA TRP A 88 4.86 -6.56 -15.68
C TRP A 88 4.88 -7.63 -16.77
N ARG A 89 5.18 -8.87 -16.38
CA ARG A 89 5.20 -10.06 -17.26
C ARG A 89 3.86 -10.80 -17.30
N GLY A 90 2.84 -10.30 -16.62
CA GLY A 90 1.50 -10.91 -16.56
C GLY A 90 1.40 -12.15 -15.69
N ASN A 91 2.27 -12.29 -14.68
CA ASN A 91 2.26 -13.43 -13.76
C ASN A 91 1.01 -13.39 -12.87
N LYS A 92 0.17 -14.43 -12.98
CA LYS A 92 -1.09 -14.54 -12.24
C LYS A 92 -0.89 -14.53 -10.72
N ASN A 93 0.07 -15.30 -10.23
CA ASN A 93 0.28 -15.45 -8.78
C ASN A 93 0.72 -14.13 -8.15
N ALA A 94 1.57 -13.35 -8.85
CA ALA A 94 1.99 -12.04 -8.39
C ALA A 94 0.81 -11.04 -8.36
N ILE A 95 -0.12 -11.10 -9.32
CA ILE A 95 -1.33 -10.27 -9.33
C ILE A 95 -2.16 -10.55 -8.07
N PHE A 96 -2.43 -11.82 -7.77
CA PHE A 96 -3.21 -12.19 -6.60
C PHE A 96 -2.48 -11.88 -5.29
N LEU A 97 -1.17 -12.14 -5.22
CA LEU A 97 -0.38 -11.87 -4.03
C LEU A 97 -0.34 -10.37 -3.71
N ALA A 98 -0.08 -9.51 -4.71
CA ALA A 98 -0.10 -8.06 -4.50
C ALA A 98 -1.49 -7.56 -4.10
N ALA A 99 -2.56 -8.07 -4.71
CA ALA A 99 -3.93 -7.68 -4.38
C ALA A 99 -4.32 -8.11 -2.95
N ILE A 100 -3.89 -9.29 -2.49
CA ILE A 100 -4.17 -9.75 -1.13
C ILE A 100 -3.35 -8.93 -0.12
N THR A 101 -2.03 -8.81 -0.32
CA THR A 101 -1.16 -8.13 0.66
C THR A 101 -1.41 -6.62 0.69
N GLY A 102 -1.26 -5.93 -0.44
CA GLY A 102 -1.45 -4.49 -0.52
C GLY A 102 -2.91 -4.07 -0.45
N GLY A 103 -3.81 -4.81 -1.13
CA GLY A 103 -5.24 -4.47 -1.14
C GLY A 103 -5.91 -4.63 0.22
N LEU A 104 -5.56 -5.65 1.02
CA LEU A 104 -6.11 -5.78 2.39
C LEU A 104 -5.48 -4.76 3.35
N ALA A 105 -4.21 -4.39 3.16
CA ALA A 105 -3.59 -3.34 3.95
C ALA A 105 -4.33 -2.00 3.73
N ASP A 106 -4.58 -1.63 2.46
CA ASP A 106 -5.32 -0.41 2.14
C ASP A 106 -6.80 -0.48 2.50
N LEU A 107 -7.41 -1.65 2.44
CA LEU A 107 -8.78 -1.80 2.94
C LEU A 107 -8.86 -1.47 4.44
N GLY A 108 -7.91 -1.96 5.24
CA GLY A 108 -7.82 -1.61 6.65
C GLY A 108 -7.59 -0.11 6.87
N TYR A 109 -6.69 0.49 6.10
CA TYR A 109 -6.43 1.93 6.13
C TYR A 109 -7.70 2.73 5.78
N PHE A 110 -8.37 2.38 4.70
CA PHE A 110 -9.63 3.02 4.28
C PHE A 110 -10.72 2.94 5.35
N LEU A 111 -10.94 1.76 5.93
CA LEU A 111 -12.02 1.55 6.90
C LEU A 111 -11.79 2.32 8.21
N PHE A 112 -10.54 2.41 8.68
CA PHE A 112 -10.26 2.96 10.01
C PHE A 112 -9.72 4.39 9.96
N LEU A 113 -8.97 4.77 8.94
CA LEU A 113 -8.34 6.08 8.84
C LEU A 113 -9.06 7.02 7.89
N ASP A 114 -9.35 6.60 6.66
CA ASP A 114 -10.07 7.44 5.69
C ASP A 114 -11.51 7.72 6.13
N LEU A 115 -12.29 6.68 6.45
CA LEU A 115 -13.67 6.85 6.91
C LEU A 115 -13.74 7.49 8.30
N GLY A 116 -12.70 7.37 9.10
CA GLY A 116 -12.57 8.05 10.38
C GLY A 116 -12.27 9.55 10.26
N GLY A 117 -11.87 10.02 9.08
CA GLY A 117 -11.50 11.41 8.85
C GLY A 117 -10.15 11.81 9.48
N PHE A 118 -9.27 10.83 9.74
CA PHE A 118 -7.98 11.06 10.41
C PHE A 118 -6.82 11.34 9.44
N VAL A 119 -7.05 11.31 8.13
CA VAL A 119 -5.99 11.43 7.13
C VAL A 119 -6.33 12.46 6.06
N ASN A 120 -5.30 13.13 5.55
CA ASN A 120 -5.42 13.99 4.39
C ASN A 120 -5.53 13.15 3.11
N PHE A 121 -6.23 13.68 2.10
CA PHE A 121 -6.35 13.00 0.80
C PHE A 121 -4.97 12.73 0.16
N VAL A 122 -4.06 13.67 0.25
CA VAL A 122 -2.66 13.52 -0.19
C VAL A 122 -1.76 13.70 1.03
N PRO A 123 -0.87 12.72 1.29
CA PRO A 123 -0.59 11.49 0.54
C PRO A 123 -1.45 10.28 0.95
N GLY A 124 -2.26 10.36 2.00
CA GLY A 124 -2.96 9.22 2.59
C GLY A 124 -3.92 8.49 1.63
N THR A 125 -5.12 9.04 1.42
CA THR A 125 -6.18 8.41 0.60
C THR A 125 -5.72 8.11 -0.83
N ILE A 126 -4.78 8.88 -1.38
CA ILE A 126 -4.28 8.64 -2.74
C ILE A 126 -3.59 7.27 -2.89
N MET A 127 -3.02 6.72 -1.81
CA MET A 127 -2.42 5.39 -1.84
C MET A 127 -3.48 4.30 -2.03
N THR A 128 -4.63 4.42 -1.37
CA THR A 128 -5.79 3.55 -1.55
C THR A 128 -6.33 3.62 -2.99
N VAL A 129 -6.35 4.80 -3.60
CA VAL A 129 -6.73 4.97 -5.01
C VAL A 129 -5.73 4.29 -5.95
N ILE A 130 -4.42 4.43 -5.67
CA ILE A 130 -3.35 3.81 -6.47
C ILE A 130 -3.43 2.29 -6.43
N SER A 131 -3.56 1.69 -5.25
CA SER A 131 -3.68 0.22 -5.13
C SER A 131 -4.95 -0.30 -5.77
N SER A 132 -6.09 0.37 -5.58
CA SER A 132 -7.36 0.03 -6.22
C SER A 132 -7.24 0.04 -7.75
N ALA A 133 -6.64 1.08 -8.32
CA ALA A 133 -6.38 1.17 -9.75
C ALA A 133 -5.42 0.07 -10.23
N ALA A 134 -4.39 -0.26 -9.46
CA ALA A 134 -3.45 -1.34 -9.77
C ALA A 134 -4.13 -2.71 -9.78
N ILE A 135 -5.01 -2.98 -8.81
CA ILE A 135 -5.81 -4.20 -8.73
C ILE A 135 -6.74 -4.29 -9.94
N ILE A 136 -7.57 -3.27 -10.17
CA ILE A 136 -8.55 -3.26 -11.25
C ILE A 136 -7.88 -3.49 -12.62
N THR A 137 -6.79 -2.78 -12.91
CA THR A 137 -6.10 -2.87 -14.19
C THR A 137 -5.47 -4.24 -14.41
N SER A 138 -4.82 -4.84 -13.40
CA SER A 138 -4.22 -6.16 -13.52
C SER A 138 -5.25 -7.28 -13.63
N PHE A 139 -6.32 -7.24 -12.84
CA PHE A 139 -7.41 -8.21 -12.92
C PHE A 139 -8.16 -8.11 -14.25
N TYR A 140 -8.48 -6.92 -14.69
CA TYR A 140 -9.10 -6.71 -16.00
C TYR A 140 -8.22 -7.30 -17.12
N ALA A 141 -6.93 -6.98 -17.13
CA ALA A 141 -5.98 -7.53 -18.11
C ALA A 141 -5.92 -9.06 -18.05
N HIS A 142 -5.95 -9.64 -16.83
CA HIS A 142 -5.88 -11.08 -16.65
C HIS A 142 -7.12 -11.80 -17.19
N PHE A 143 -8.33 -11.35 -16.79
CA PHE A 143 -9.57 -12.05 -17.11
C PHE A 143 -10.06 -11.78 -18.53
N HIS A 144 -9.94 -10.56 -19.05
CA HIS A 144 -10.45 -10.23 -20.38
C HIS A 144 -9.48 -10.59 -21.51
N GLY A 145 -8.18 -10.66 -21.22
CA GLY A 145 -7.20 -11.07 -22.22
C GLY A 145 -7.26 -12.54 -22.63
N ASN A 146 -7.92 -13.39 -21.84
CA ASN A 146 -8.01 -14.83 -22.09
C ASN A 146 -9.27 -15.24 -22.90
N LYS A 147 -10.30 -14.37 -22.97
CA LYS A 147 -11.54 -14.70 -23.69
C LYS A 147 -11.36 -14.84 -25.20
N LYS A 148 -10.36 -14.20 -25.80
CA LYS A 148 -10.10 -14.29 -27.26
C LYS A 148 -9.42 -15.58 -27.70
N LYS A 149 -8.78 -16.34 -26.79
CA LYS A 149 -8.13 -17.60 -27.13
C LYS A 149 -9.07 -18.82 -27.16
N LYS A 150 -10.27 -18.72 -26.59
CA LYS A 150 -11.26 -19.83 -26.58
C LYS A 150 -12.21 -19.83 -27.79
N LYS A 151 -12.13 -18.84 -28.71
CA LYS A 151 -13.00 -18.72 -29.89
C LYS A 151 -12.24 -18.96 -31.22
N ALA A 152 -10.99 -19.35 -31.17
CA ALA A 152 -10.18 -19.77 -32.31
C ALA A 152 -9.80 -21.25 -32.16
#